data_f923c0ad1878473fc9dd6f36deecbb0f
#
_entry.id   f923c0ad1878473fc9dd6f36deecbb0f
#
_cell.length_a   1.000
_cell.length_b   1.000
_cell.length_c   1.000
_cell.angle_alpha   90.00
_cell.angle_beta   90.00
_cell.angle_gamma   90.00
#
_symmetry.space_group_name_H-M   'P 1'
#
loop_
_entity.id
_entity.type
_entity.pdbx_description
1 polymer ?
#
loop_
_entity_poly.entity_id
_entity_poly.type
_entity_poly.pdbx_seq_one_letter_code
_entity_poly.pdbx_strand_id
1 'polypeptide(L)' 'MARKRIFDFHGCFADKTKAVQREKETPGAFIKEFKLRGKCRYSVVSRKKT' A
#
# COMPACT_ATOMS: atom_id res chain seq x y z
N MET A 1 -17.75 16.78 2.72
CA MET A 1 -16.41 17.31 2.66
C MET A 1 -15.42 16.24 2.25
N ALA A 2 -14.66 16.52 1.24
CA ALA A 2 -13.68 15.57 0.77
C ALA A 2 -12.44 15.60 1.66
N ARG A 3 -12.04 14.42 2.12
CA ARG A 3 -10.79 14.30 2.85
C ARG A 3 -9.65 14.16 1.88
N LYS A 4 -8.63 14.93 2.08
CA LYS A 4 -7.43 14.80 1.27
C LYS A 4 -6.73 13.50 1.63
N ARG A 5 -6.41 12.72 0.62
CA ARG A 5 -5.63 11.52 0.82
C ARG A 5 -4.19 11.90 1.04
N ILE A 6 -3.64 11.46 2.16
CA ILE A 6 -2.24 11.71 2.47
C ILE A 6 -1.35 10.59 1.99
N PHE A 7 -1.94 9.51 1.48
CA PHE A 7 -1.20 8.37 0.97
C PHE A 7 -1.66 8.02 -0.42
N ASP A 8 -0.72 7.63 -1.25
CA ASP A 8 -1.01 7.10 -2.57
C ASP A 8 -1.05 5.59 -2.50
N PHE A 9 -2.11 5.02 -3.05
CA PHE A 9 -2.30 3.58 -3.06
C PHE A 9 -1.69 3.00 -4.32
N HIS A 10 -0.79 2.03 -4.16
CA HIS A 10 -0.08 1.42 -5.28
C HIS A 10 -0.56 0.01 -5.58
N GLY A 11 -1.34 -0.56 -4.71
CA GLY A 11 -1.87 -1.87 -4.94
C GLY A 11 -1.98 -2.68 -3.67
N CYS A 12 -2.78 -3.74 -3.71
CA CYS A 12 -2.90 -4.64 -2.59
C CYS A 12 -2.58 -6.06 -3.04
N PHE A 13 -1.97 -6.82 -2.17
CA PHE A 13 -1.51 -8.16 -2.47
C PHE A 13 -1.84 -9.10 -1.34
N ALA A 14 -2.16 -10.33 -1.70
CA ALA A 14 -2.35 -11.38 -0.69
C ALA A 14 -1.02 -11.96 -0.25
N ASP A 15 0.01 -11.85 -1.10
CA ASP A 15 1.34 -12.37 -0.82
C ASP A 15 2.26 -11.27 -0.36
N LYS A 16 2.93 -11.54 0.77
CA LYS A 16 3.90 -10.60 1.28
C LYS A 16 5.05 -10.38 0.31
N THR A 17 5.48 -11.46 -0.34
CA THR A 17 6.60 -11.37 -1.29
C THR A 17 6.30 -10.40 -2.41
N LYS A 18 5.09 -10.49 -2.97
CA LYS A 18 4.69 -9.58 -4.04
C LYS A 18 4.58 -8.16 -3.55
N ALA A 19 4.07 -7.99 -2.34
CA ALA A 19 3.94 -6.66 -1.76
C ALA A 19 5.31 -6.03 -1.54
N VAL A 20 6.26 -6.81 -1.03
CA VAL A 20 7.62 -6.32 -0.81
C VAL A 20 8.27 -5.94 -2.14
N GLN A 21 8.05 -6.74 -3.16
CA GLN A 21 8.59 -6.45 -4.47
C GLN A 21 8.06 -5.13 -5.00
N ARG A 22 6.76 -4.90 -4.85
CA ARG A 22 6.14 -3.65 -5.28
C ARG A 22 6.69 -2.47 -4.49
N GLU A 23 6.90 -2.69 -3.19
CA GLU A 23 7.45 -1.65 -2.34
C GLU A 23 8.84 -1.24 -2.83
N LYS A 24 9.66 -2.20 -3.21
CA LYS A 24 10.99 -1.91 -3.70
C LYS A 24 10.98 -1.15 -5.01
N GLU A 25 9.98 -1.41 -5.84
CA GLU A 25 9.84 -0.72 -7.11
C GLU A 25 9.32 0.69 -6.96
N THR A 26 8.74 1.00 -5.83
CA THR A 26 8.14 2.30 -5.60
C THR A 26 8.90 3.03 -4.49
N PRO A 27 9.73 4.03 -4.84
CA PRO A 27 10.49 4.76 -3.83
C PRO A 27 9.58 5.44 -2.82
N GLY A 28 9.92 5.32 -1.55
CA GLY A 28 9.15 5.95 -0.50
C GLY A 28 7.89 5.20 -0.11
N ALA A 29 7.66 4.04 -0.71
CA ALA A 29 6.49 3.25 -0.38
C ALA A 29 6.75 2.39 0.85
N PHE A 30 5.67 2.01 1.51
CA PHE A 30 5.73 1.09 2.63
C PHE A 30 4.51 0.20 2.60
N ILE A 31 4.57 -0.90 3.34
CA ILE A 31 3.51 -1.88 3.35
C ILE A 31 2.67 -1.71 4.60
N LYS A 32 1.35 -1.66 4.41
CA LYS A 32 0.41 -1.71 5.52
C LYS A 32 -0.29 -3.04 5.50
N GLU A 33 -0.24 -3.71 6.63
CA GLU A 33 -0.92 -4.99 6.77
C GLU A 33 -2.30 -4.79 7.36
N PHE A 34 -3.30 -5.37 6.71
CA PHE A 34 -4.67 -5.30 7.18
C PHE A 34 -5.17 -6.69 7.50
N LYS A 35 -5.84 -6.81 8.63
CA LYS A 35 -6.49 -8.05 9.01
C LYS A 35 -7.91 -8.09 8.49
N LEU A 36 -8.06 -7.85 7.21
CA LEU A 36 -9.38 -7.87 6.61
C LEU A 36 -9.65 -9.22 5.99
N ARG A 37 -10.89 -9.61 6.05
CA ARG A 37 -11.34 -10.77 5.30
C ARG A 37 -11.29 -10.42 3.84
N GLY A 38 -10.42 -11.03 3.10
CA GLY A 38 -10.36 -10.72 1.71
C GLY A 38 -9.01 -11.05 1.13
N LYS A 39 -8.87 -10.71 -0.12
CA LYS A 39 -7.67 -11.03 -0.88
C LYS A 39 -6.58 -10.00 -0.71
N CYS A 40 -6.91 -8.85 -0.14
CA CYS A 40 -5.95 -7.78 0.06
C CYS A 40 -5.48 -7.76 1.50
N ARG A 41 -4.39 -8.44 1.74
CA ARG A 41 -3.81 -8.46 3.07
C ARG A 41 -2.72 -7.43 3.25
N TYR A 42 -1.98 -7.19 2.21
CA TYR A 42 -0.87 -6.25 2.23
C TYR A 42 -1.13 -5.15 1.22
N SER A 43 -1.11 -3.92 1.67
CA SER A 43 -1.29 -2.78 0.79
C SER A 43 0.00 -1.99 0.71
N VAL A 44 0.41 -1.70 -0.51
CA VAL A 44 1.60 -0.89 -0.74
C VAL A 44 1.14 0.54 -0.94
N VAL A 45 1.59 1.42 -0.06
CA VAL A 45 1.20 2.82 -0.09
C VAL A 45 2.44 3.69 0.07
N SER A 46 2.36 4.91 -0.38
CA SER A 46 3.44 5.86 -0.19
C SER A 46 2.86 7.17 0.29
N ARG A 47 3.71 7.96 0.96
CA ARG A 47 3.30 9.26 1.42
C ARG A 47 3.16 10.20 0.25
N LYS A 48 2.04 10.87 0.18
CA LYS A 48 1.82 11.83 -0.87
C LYS A 48 2.50 13.15 -0.51
N LYS A 49 3.32 13.62 -1.40
CA LYS A 49 3.91 14.94 -1.23
C LYS A 49 2.92 16.00 -1.70
N THR A 50 2.65 16.92 -0.84
CA THR A 50 1.83 18.07 -1.21
C THR A 50 2.68 19.24 -1.62
#